data_9099bb4c813fec64464952869c1e4259
#
_entry.id   9099bb4c813fec64464952869c1e4259
#
_cell.length_a   1.000
_cell.length_b   1.000
_cell.length_c   1.000
_cell.angle_alpha   90.00
_cell.angle_beta   90.00
_cell.angle_gamma   90.00
#
_symmetry.space_group_name_H-M   'P 1'
#
loop_
_entity.id
_entity.type
_entity.pdbx_description
1 polymer ?
#
loop_
_entity_poly.entity_id
_entity_poly.type
_entity_poly.pdbx_seq_one_letter_code
_entity_poly.pdbx_strand_id
1 'polypeptide(L)'
;MGILFKITLSTLVSFVPLYVLAHKVTLEDKSLEMIVNERMALMQKIKSSSSKLYRLINSDQYEEMLELNETLLHSASEFKDFYPENSQAKGASDNIWSDRETFNEYNQNFVDDIEMISLGIELEDKEMISDAIKAMAANCSTCHKKFRN
;
A
#
# COMPACT_ATOMS: atom_id res chain seq x y z
N MET A 1 69.81 29.82 -5.41
CA MET A 1 69.21 28.56 -4.99
C MET A 1 67.70 28.80 -4.91
N GLY A 2 67.01 28.60 -6.06
CA GLY A 2 65.59 28.91 -6.22
C GLY A 2 64.74 27.65 -6.09
N ILE A 3 63.79 27.66 -5.19
CA ILE A 3 62.81 26.57 -4.98
C ILE A 3 61.61 26.89 -5.85
N LEU A 4 61.40 26.08 -6.91
CA LEU A 4 60.21 26.13 -7.76
C LEU A 4 59.05 25.41 -7.06
N PHE A 5 58.06 26.18 -6.61
CA PHE A 5 56.81 25.68 -6.07
C PHE A 5 55.90 25.28 -7.24
N LYS A 6 55.74 23.97 -7.47
CA LYS A 6 54.76 23.43 -8.44
C LYS A 6 53.37 23.44 -7.78
N ILE A 7 52.50 24.34 -8.23
CA ILE A 7 51.08 24.34 -7.87
C ILE A 7 50.38 23.32 -8.75
N THR A 8 50.02 22.21 -8.19
CA THR A 8 49.14 21.23 -8.85
C THR A 8 47.69 21.69 -8.70
N LEU A 9 47.09 22.13 -9.82
CA LEU A 9 45.70 22.50 -9.91
C LEU A 9 44.86 21.22 -9.90
N SER A 10 44.30 20.88 -8.73
CA SER A 10 43.35 19.76 -8.56
C SER A 10 42.00 20.22 -9.05
N THR A 11 41.58 19.74 -10.23
CA THR A 11 40.21 19.93 -10.75
C THR A 11 39.25 19.08 -9.94
N LEU A 12 38.50 19.69 -9.04
CA LEU A 12 37.34 19.10 -8.37
C LEU A 12 36.24 18.92 -9.42
N VAL A 13 36.10 17.69 -9.92
CA VAL A 13 34.93 17.29 -10.72
C VAL A 13 33.76 17.15 -9.74
N SER A 14 32.92 18.19 -9.68
CA SER A 14 31.66 18.13 -8.95
C SER A 14 30.72 17.14 -9.64
N PHE A 15 30.60 15.96 -9.07
CA PHE A 15 29.58 14.99 -9.45
C PHE A 15 28.23 15.55 -8.94
N VAL A 16 27.48 16.22 -9.83
CA VAL A 16 26.09 16.56 -9.58
C VAL A 16 25.29 15.28 -9.79
N PRO A 17 24.69 14.68 -8.74
CA PRO A 17 23.84 13.55 -8.95
C PRO A 17 22.62 14.01 -9.77
N LEU A 18 22.48 13.44 -10.95
CA LEU A 18 21.30 13.60 -11.80
C LEU A 18 20.13 12.94 -11.08
N TYR A 19 19.42 13.70 -10.24
CA TYR A 19 18.13 13.26 -9.73
C TYR A 19 17.18 13.16 -10.92
N VAL A 20 17.00 11.94 -11.42
CA VAL A 20 15.86 11.63 -12.29
C VAL A 20 14.63 11.92 -11.46
N LEU A 21 14.02 13.08 -11.69
CA LEU A 21 12.66 13.38 -11.26
C LEU A 21 11.74 12.37 -11.97
N ALA A 22 11.59 11.20 -11.35
CA ALA A 22 10.50 10.31 -11.72
C ALA A 22 9.22 11.12 -11.48
N HIS A 23 8.60 11.59 -12.55
CA HIS A 23 7.30 12.23 -12.51
C HIS A 23 6.34 11.18 -11.95
N LYS A 24 6.06 11.26 -10.64
CA LYS A 24 5.03 10.45 -10.00
C LYS A 24 3.72 10.97 -10.59
N VAL A 25 3.15 10.22 -11.54
CA VAL A 25 1.83 10.54 -12.10
C VAL A 25 0.87 10.61 -10.93
N THR A 26 0.40 11.81 -10.62
CA THR A 26 -0.54 12.04 -9.52
C THR A 26 -1.94 11.60 -9.94
N LEU A 27 -2.82 11.33 -8.98
CA LEU A 27 -4.23 11.01 -9.28
C LEU A 27 -4.94 12.15 -10.04
N GLU A 28 -4.47 13.39 -9.87
CA GLU A 28 -5.00 14.57 -10.55
C GLU A 28 -4.79 14.56 -12.07
N ASP A 29 -3.75 13.84 -12.55
CA ASP A 29 -3.43 13.73 -13.97
C ASP A 29 -4.21 12.59 -14.68
N LYS A 30 -4.99 11.79 -13.93
CA LYS A 30 -5.71 10.62 -14.44
C LYS A 30 -7.16 10.93 -14.73
N SER A 31 -7.69 10.34 -15.81
CA SER A 31 -9.13 10.36 -16.04
C SER A 31 -9.87 9.55 -14.95
N LEU A 32 -11.15 9.88 -14.69
CA LEU A 32 -11.97 9.13 -13.74
C LEU A 32 -12.09 7.64 -14.11
N GLU A 33 -12.13 7.31 -15.39
CA GLU A 33 -12.13 5.92 -15.87
C GLU A 33 -10.84 5.19 -15.49
N MET A 34 -9.68 5.82 -15.65
CA MET A 34 -8.39 5.26 -15.23
C MET A 34 -8.36 5.02 -13.72
N ILE A 35 -8.84 5.98 -12.93
CA ILE A 35 -8.91 5.86 -11.47
C ILE A 35 -9.80 4.67 -11.06
N VAL A 36 -10.98 4.52 -11.69
CA VAL A 36 -11.88 3.38 -11.43
C VAL A 36 -11.21 2.04 -11.77
N ASN A 37 -10.50 1.95 -12.90
CA ASN A 37 -9.82 0.74 -13.31
C ASN A 37 -8.65 0.40 -12.35
N GLU A 38 -7.87 1.36 -11.91
CA GLU A 38 -6.79 1.17 -10.94
C GLU A 38 -7.33 0.75 -9.56
N ARG A 39 -8.42 1.36 -9.09
CA ARG A 39 -9.13 0.95 -7.88
C ARG A 39 -9.56 -0.52 -7.94
N MET A 40 -10.10 -0.96 -9.08
CA MET A 40 -10.48 -2.35 -9.28
C MET A 40 -9.25 -3.27 -9.27
N ALA A 41 -8.15 -2.86 -9.89
CA ALA A 41 -6.88 -3.60 -9.87
C ALA A 41 -6.29 -3.69 -8.45
N LEU A 42 -6.31 -2.61 -7.67
CA LEU A 42 -5.91 -2.62 -6.25
C LEU A 42 -6.74 -3.59 -5.43
N MET A 43 -8.07 -3.59 -5.59
CA MET A 43 -8.96 -4.51 -4.88
C MET A 43 -8.69 -5.98 -5.26
N GLN A 44 -8.37 -6.29 -6.52
CA GLN A 44 -7.96 -7.63 -6.93
C GLN A 44 -6.62 -8.04 -6.31
N LYS A 45 -5.68 -7.11 -6.22
CA LYS A 45 -4.38 -7.33 -5.58
C LYS A 45 -4.53 -7.61 -4.09
N ILE A 46 -5.33 -6.78 -3.37
CA ILE A 46 -5.69 -6.99 -1.97
C ILE A 46 -6.30 -8.39 -1.77
N LYS A 47 -7.30 -8.76 -2.57
CA LYS A 47 -7.95 -10.07 -2.50
C LYS A 47 -6.96 -11.21 -2.73
N SER A 48 -6.09 -11.10 -3.74
CA SER A 48 -5.10 -12.13 -4.07
C SER A 48 -4.10 -12.34 -2.94
N SER A 49 -3.50 -11.25 -2.42
CA SER A 49 -2.52 -11.29 -1.34
C SER A 49 -3.13 -11.82 -0.04
N SER A 50 -4.31 -11.33 0.36
CA SER A 50 -5.03 -11.83 1.54
C SER A 50 -5.34 -13.32 1.45
N SER A 51 -5.77 -13.81 0.26
CA SER A 51 -6.08 -15.23 0.05
C SER A 51 -4.84 -16.11 0.11
N LYS A 52 -3.69 -15.63 -0.32
CA LYS A 52 -2.42 -16.34 -0.22
C LYS A 52 -1.94 -16.38 1.23
N LEU A 53 -1.94 -15.24 1.93
CA LEU A 53 -1.61 -15.17 3.36
C LEU A 53 -2.44 -16.15 4.19
N TYR A 54 -3.76 -16.19 3.97
CA TYR A 54 -4.63 -17.13 4.67
C TYR A 54 -4.23 -18.59 4.49
N ARG A 55 -3.71 -18.97 3.32
CA ARG A 55 -3.24 -20.36 3.09
C ARG A 55 -1.92 -20.67 3.80
N LEU A 56 -1.12 -19.66 4.08
CA LEU A 56 0.18 -19.81 4.73
C LEU A 56 0.11 -19.77 6.26
N ILE A 57 -1.03 -19.48 6.86
CA ILE A 57 -1.22 -19.21 8.30
C ILE A 57 -0.65 -20.31 9.22
N ASN A 58 -0.62 -21.56 8.77
CA ASN A 58 -0.09 -22.70 9.51
C ASN A 58 1.29 -23.17 9.01
N SER A 59 1.92 -22.41 8.10
CA SER A 59 3.24 -22.73 7.57
C SER A 59 4.33 -21.97 8.33
N ASP A 60 5.58 -22.35 8.11
CA ASP A 60 6.77 -21.63 8.59
C ASP A 60 7.39 -20.76 7.48
N GLN A 61 6.61 -20.39 6.47
CA GLN A 61 7.03 -19.61 5.30
C GLN A 61 6.97 -18.11 5.58
N TYR A 62 7.61 -17.65 6.65
CA TYR A 62 7.53 -16.25 7.12
C TYR A 62 8.04 -15.25 6.09
N GLU A 63 9.08 -15.58 5.30
CA GLU A 63 9.60 -14.71 4.25
C GLU A 63 8.58 -14.48 3.14
N GLU A 64 7.90 -15.55 2.66
CA GLU A 64 6.82 -15.42 1.67
C GLU A 64 5.60 -14.65 2.25
N MET A 65 5.28 -14.88 3.52
CA MET A 65 4.22 -14.16 4.21
C MET A 65 4.54 -12.66 4.30
N LEU A 66 5.78 -12.29 4.60
CA LEU A 66 6.21 -10.90 4.69
C LEU A 66 6.07 -10.19 3.34
N GLU A 67 6.57 -10.77 2.26
CA GLU A 67 6.45 -10.21 0.91
C GLU A 67 4.98 -9.98 0.49
N LEU A 68 4.12 -10.96 0.77
CA LEU A 68 2.69 -10.86 0.52
C LEU A 68 2.03 -9.77 1.35
N ASN A 69 2.43 -9.64 2.62
CA ASN A 69 1.88 -8.66 3.54
C ASN A 69 2.33 -7.24 3.21
N GLU A 70 3.58 -7.02 2.81
CA GLU A 70 4.07 -5.73 2.31
C GLU A 70 3.27 -5.28 1.07
N THR A 71 3.03 -6.20 0.13
CA THR A 71 2.20 -5.93 -1.04
C THR A 71 0.76 -5.56 -0.66
N LEU A 72 0.21 -6.23 0.35
CA LEU A 72 -1.13 -5.99 0.87
C LEU A 72 -1.21 -4.63 1.57
N LEU A 73 -0.26 -4.33 2.46
CA LEU A 73 -0.16 -3.08 3.20
C LEU A 73 -0.06 -1.88 2.27
N HIS A 74 0.84 -1.94 1.29
CA HIS A 74 0.97 -0.88 0.28
C HIS A 74 -0.35 -0.64 -0.46
N SER A 75 -1.00 -1.70 -0.94
CA SER A 75 -2.26 -1.58 -1.67
C SER A 75 -3.42 -1.06 -0.80
N ALA A 76 -3.48 -1.45 0.47
CA ALA A 76 -4.50 -1.00 1.43
C ALA A 76 -4.32 0.47 1.83
N SER A 77 -3.07 0.91 2.00
CA SER A 77 -2.76 2.30 2.37
C SER A 77 -3.13 3.30 1.28
N GLU A 78 -2.97 2.92 0.01
CA GLU A 78 -3.32 3.79 -1.12
C GLU A 78 -4.80 3.73 -1.50
N PHE A 79 -5.52 2.67 -1.12
CA PHE A 79 -6.85 2.34 -1.63
C PHE A 79 -7.88 3.47 -1.48
N LYS A 80 -7.92 4.16 -0.33
CA LYS A 80 -8.87 5.24 -0.04
C LYS A 80 -8.75 6.43 -1.01
N ASP A 81 -7.56 6.66 -1.56
CA ASP A 81 -7.27 7.81 -2.42
C ASP A 81 -7.86 7.63 -3.83
N PHE A 82 -8.20 6.40 -4.21
CA PHE A 82 -8.82 6.07 -5.50
C PHE A 82 -10.34 6.29 -5.54
N TYR A 83 -10.89 7.09 -4.62
CA TYR A 83 -12.32 7.46 -4.58
C TYR A 83 -12.51 8.99 -4.60
N PRO A 84 -12.00 9.71 -5.60
CA PRO A 84 -12.29 11.14 -5.73
C PRO A 84 -13.78 11.37 -6.01
N GLU A 85 -14.24 12.61 -5.86
CA GLU A 85 -15.59 12.99 -6.22
C GLU A 85 -15.90 12.64 -7.69
N ASN A 86 -17.14 12.27 -7.97
CA ASN A 86 -17.62 11.87 -9.28
C ASN A 86 -16.98 10.59 -9.89
N SER A 87 -16.31 9.77 -9.08
CA SER A 87 -15.75 8.48 -9.52
C SER A 87 -16.66 7.29 -9.21
N GLN A 88 -17.99 7.50 -9.17
CA GLN A 88 -18.97 6.44 -8.97
C GLN A 88 -18.87 5.39 -10.08
N ALA A 89 -18.96 4.11 -9.70
CA ALA A 89 -18.90 2.99 -10.62
C ALA A 89 -19.69 1.80 -10.06
N LYS A 90 -20.03 0.86 -10.94
CA LYS A 90 -20.72 -0.36 -10.54
C LYS A 90 -19.96 -1.09 -9.42
N GLY A 91 -20.65 -1.40 -8.34
CA GLY A 91 -20.10 -2.09 -7.18
C GLY A 91 -19.57 -1.16 -6.08
N ALA A 92 -19.55 0.15 -6.29
CA ALA A 92 -19.26 1.15 -5.28
C ALA A 92 -20.57 1.83 -4.84
N SER A 93 -20.87 1.81 -3.55
CA SER A 93 -22.05 2.50 -3.00
C SER A 93 -21.80 3.99 -2.88
N ASP A 94 -22.83 4.82 -3.07
CA ASP A 94 -22.77 6.26 -2.86
C ASP A 94 -22.40 6.64 -1.42
N ASN A 95 -22.58 5.72 -0.48
CA ASN A 95 -22.14 5.89 0.91
C ASN A 95 -20.63 6.20 1.04
N ILE A 96 -19.81 5.81 0.07
CA ILE A 96 -18.37 6.10 0.06
C ILE A 96 -18.11 7.61 0.09
N TRP A 97 -18.95 8.37 -0.60
CA TRP A 97 -18.83 9.83 -0.70
C TRP A 97 -19.67 10.57 0.34
N SER A 98 -20.87 10.07 0.65
CA SER A 98 -21.77 10.69 1.63
C SER A 98 -21.35 10.44 3.09
N ASP A 99 -20.58 9.38 3.37
CA ASP A 99 -20.07 9.03 4.70
C ASP A 99 -18.57 8.73 4.62
N ARG A 100 -17.84 9.71 4.11
CA ARG A 100 -16.40 9.64 3.84
C ARG A 100 -15.58 9.37 5.11
N GLU A 101 -15.99 9.92 6.23
CA GLU A 101 -15.30 9.74 7.52
C GLU A 101 -15.28 8.26 7.91
N THR A 102 -16.45 7.61 7.94
CA THR A 102 -16.54 6.17 8.24
C THR A 102 -15.83 5.32 7.19
N PHE A 103 -15.86 5.70 5.90
CA PHE A 103 -15.11 4.99 4.87
C PHE A 103 -13.60 5.02 5.15
N ASN A 104 -13.07 6.18 5.50
CA ASN A 104 -11.66 6.33 5.83
C ASN A 104 -11.29 5.58 7.13
N GLU A 105 -12.16 5.60 8.15
CA GLU A 105 -11.99 4.84 9.38
C GLU A 105 -11.90 3.33 9.10
N TYR A 106 -12.81 2.80 8.27
CA TYR A 106 -12.76 1.37 7.92
C TYR A 106 -11.52 1.00 7.12
N ASN A 107 -11.05 1.90 6.25
CA ASN A 107 -9.78 1.68 5.56
C ASN A 107 -8.60 1.70 6.55
N GLN A 108 -8.60 2.60 7.54
CA GLN A 108 -7.54 2.66 8.54
C GLN A 108 -7.53 1.38 9.40
N ASN A 109 -8.67 0.95 9.91
CA ASN A 109 -8.78 -0.30 10.67
C ASN A 109 -8.26 -1.51 9.86
N PHE A 110 -8.51 -1.52 8.55
CA PHE A 110 -7.98 -2.56 7.66
C PHE A 110 -6.45 -2.49 7.55
N VAL A 111 -5.87 -1.29 7.46
CA VAL A 111 -4.41 -1.08 7.46
C VAL A 111 -3.80 -1.54 8.80
N ASP A 112 -4.41 -1.15 9.92
CA ASP A 112 -3.94 -1.50 11.26
C ASP A 112 -3.90 -3.03 11.47
N ASP A 113 -4.91 -3.76 10.99
CA ASP A 113 -4.90 -5.22 11.03
C ASP A 113 -3.75 -5.83 10.22
N ILE A 114 -3.42 -5.24 9.05
CA ILE A 114 -2.32 -5.70 8.21
C ILE A 114 -0.97 -5.43 8.89
N GLU A 115 -0.82 -4.31 9.60
CA GLU A 115 0.36 -4.01 10.40
C GLU A 115 0.52 -5.00 11.55
N MET A 116 -0.58 -5.43 12.17
CA MET A 116 -0.53 -6.50 13.18
C MET A 116 -0.11 -7.86 12.60
N ILE A 117 -0.45 -8.15 11.33
CA ILE A 117 0.07 -9.32 10.63
C ILE A 117 1.59 -9.19 10.46
N SER A 118 2.11 -8.01 10.06
CA SER A 118 3.56 -7.76 9.94
C SER A 118 4.27 -8.08 11.26
N LEU A 119 3.76 -7.54 12.36
CA LEU A 119 4.33 -7.76 13.69
C LEU A 119 4.34 -9.25 14.06
N GLY A 120 3.25 -9.96 13.82
CA GLY A 120 3.16 -11.40 14.08
C GLY A 120 4.17 -12.22 13.25
N ILE A 121 4.40 -11.81 11.97
CA ILE A 121 5.39 -12.44 11.08
C ILE A 121 6.81 -12.19 11.61
N GLU A 122 7.16 -10.96 11.99
CA GLU A 122 8.46 -10.59 12.55
C GLU A 122 8.78 -11.34 13.86
N LEU A 123 7.76 -11.60 14.67
CA LEU A 123 7.88 -12.35 15.91
C LEU A 123 7.77 -13.88 15.73
N GLU A 124 7.49 -14.35 14.53
CA GLU A 124 7.18 -15.74 14.20
C GLU A 124 6.03 -16.31 15.05
N ASP A 125 5.10 -15.44 15.48
CA ASP A 125 3.96 -15.76 16.34
C ASP A 125 2.74 -16.14 15.50
N LYS A 126 2.53 -17.45 15.33
CA LYS A 126 1.41 -17.98 14.52
C LYS A 126 0.03 -17.64 15.07
N GLU A 127 -0.12 -17.52 16.38
CA GLU A 127 -1.40 -17.17 17.02
C GLU A 127 -1.73 -15.71 16.70
N MET A 128 -0.77 -14.81 16.88
CA MET A 128 -0.91 -13.40 16.49
C MET A 128 -1.23 -13.22 15.02
N ILE A 129 -0.50 -13.90 14.12
CA ILE A 129 -0.76 -13.89 12.67
C ILE A 129 -2.20 -14.34 12.37
N SER A 130 -2.60 -15.48 12.97
CA SER A 130 -3.94 -16.05 12.78
C SER A 130 -5.04 -15.09 13.19
N ASP A 131 -4.91 -14.47 14.34
CA ASP A 131 -5.92 -13.57 14.89
C ASP A 131 -5.99 -12.25 14.12
N ALA A 132 -4.84 -11.69 13.71
CA ALA A 132 -4.80 -10.51 12.86
C ALA A 132 -5.41 -10.77 11.47
N ILE A 133 -5.16 -11.92 10.85
CA ILE A 133 -5.80 -12.32 9.58
C ILE A 133 -7.33 -12.46 9.73
N LYS A 134 -7.82 -12.99 10.86
CA LYS A 134 -9.27 -13.07 11.14
C LYS A 134 -9.89 -11.67 11.31
N ALA A 135 -9.21 -10.78 12.03
CA ALA A 135 -9.65 -9.39 12.20
C ALA A 135 -9.72 -8.66 10.86
N MET A 136 -8.67 -8.76 10.05
CA MET A 136 -8.63 -8.23 8.69
C MET A 136 -9.80 -8.76 7.82
N ALA A 137 -10.11 -10.04 7.87
CA ALA A 137 -11.22 -10.63 7.13
C ALA A 137 -12.59 -10.11 7.60
N ALA A 138 -12.74 -9.87 8.89
CA ALA A 138 -13.95 -9.25 9.46
C ALA A 138 -14.12 -7.80 8.98
N ASN A 139 -13.04 -7.02 8.92
CA ASN A 139 -13.04 -5.67 8.36
C ASN A 139 -13.44 -5.65 6.87
N CYS A 140 -12.94 -6.58 6.06
CA CYS A 140 -13.38 -6.74 4.66
C CYS A 140 -14.91 -6.88 4.57
N SER A 141 -15.50 -7.75 5.41
CA SER A 141 -16.94 -8.00 5.40
C SER A 141 -17.75 -6.79 5.87
N THR A 142 -17.28 -6.09 6.89
CA THR A 142 -17.96 -4.92 7.47
C THR A 142 -17.95 -3.74 6.49
N CYS A 143 -16.81 -3.46 5.87
CA CYS A 143 -16.67 -2.43 4.84
C CYS A 143 -17.58 -2.72 3.64
N HIS A 144 -17.55 -3.95 3.12
CA HIS A 144 -18.35 -4.33 1.95
C HIS A 144 -19.86 -4.27 2.21
N LYS A 145 -20.33 -4.56 3.42
CA LYS A 145 -21.77 -4.42 3.77
C LYS A 145 -22.26 -2.97 3.67
N LYS A 146 -21.41 -2.00 3.94
CA LYS A 146 -21.79 -0.58 3.96
C LYS A 146 -21.49 0.15 2.65
N PHE A 147 -20.37 -0.19 2.00
CA PHE A 147 -19.78 0.60 0.92
C PHE A 147 -19.77 -0.12 -0.44
N ARG A 148 -20.31 -1.34 -0.54
CA ARG A 148 -20.43 -2.07 -1.80
C ARG A 148 -21.90 -2.33 -2.15
N ASN A 149 -22.25 -2.12 -3.45
CA ASN A 149 -23.56 -2.49 -4.05
C ASN A 149 -23.50 -3.91 -4.60
#